data_a41ab19ff0d7c75e3f94001c2358232c
#
_entry.id   a41ab19ff0d7c75e3f94001c2358232c
#
_cell.length_a   1.000
_cell.length_b   1.000
_cell.length_c   1.000
_cell.angle_alpha   90.00
_cell.angle_beta   90.00
_cell.angle_gamma   90.00
#
_symmetry.space_group_name_H-M   'P 1'
#
loop_
_entity.id
_entity.type
_entity.pdbx_description
1 polymer ?
#
loop_
_entity_poly.entity_id
_entity_poly.type
_entity_poly.pdbx_seq_one_letter_code
_entity_poly.pdbx_strand_id
1 'polypeptide(L)'
;FTNNSTTISLLKSLVDLGYKPAAYVDARNQTEIENELSECLEKNDIPFYKGAEVEGCDGNKEVQSISIRSNKGEIIKINSSMLCVSGGINPDIHLFTQSKGLVKWDEKLLTFKPDTPFQNTITLGSVSGNYNYEKTNEEINNKLTFLKVKDEEIRIKINDTNEFSVKEIWETKQENKSNWSKSFIDLHNDVTTKDLKQAILEGFDRIEHLKRFTTNSMGTDQGKISSINSLGIVAKILNKKISEVGTTTYRPPYAPLSFSAIAGRSTYEFYDPQRKTPIHEWHIKKKAVFEDVGQWRRPWYFKKDELETMHQAVQRESKQTRQTAGILDGSTLGKIEIKGKDALEFMNL
;
A
#
# COMPACT_ATOMS: atom_id res chain seq x y z
N PHE A 1 -10.54 18.93 7.53
CA PHE A 1 -10.15 19.43 6.21
C PHE A 1 -10.59 18.48 5.12
N THR A 2 -11.19 19.01 4.05
CA THR A 2 -11.63 18.22 2.91
C THR A 2 -11.52 18.98 1.59
N ASN A 3 -11.54 18.23 0.48
CA ASN A 3 -11.66 18.74 -0.88
C ASN A 3 -12.82 18.08 -1.64
N ASN A 4 -13.71 17.38 -0.92
CA ASN A 4 -14.75 16.54 -1.54
C ASN A 4 -16.04 16.49 -0.70
N SER A 5 -17.11 15.92 -1.27
CA SER A 5 -18.45 15.87 -0.67
C SER A 5 -18.67 14.73 0.34
N THR A 6 -17.74 13.80 0.53
CA THR A 6 -17.99 12.60 1.35
C THR A 6 -18.04 12.85 2.86
N THR A 7 -17.60 14.01 3.32
CA THR A 7 -17.43 14.31 4.75
C THR A 7 -18.70 14.80 5.45
N ILE A 8 -19.78 15.08 4.71
CA ILE A 8 -21.04 15.57 5.27
C ILE A 8 -21.65 14.57 6.26
N SER A 9 -21.70 13.30 5.87
CA SER A 9 -22.24 12.22 6.71
C SER A 9 -21.43 12.03 7.99
N LEU A 10 -20.09 12.12 7.90
CA LEU A 10 -19.21 12.07 9.06
C LEU A 10 -19.43 13.25 9.99
N LEU A 11 -19.54 14.47 9.45
CA LEU A 11 -19.81 15.67 10.24
C LEU A 11 -21.12 15.53 11.03
N LYS A 12 -22.19 15.10 10.37
CA LYS A 12 -23.49 14.86 11.02
C LYS A 12 -23.36 13.84 12.15
N SER A 13 -22.71 12.72 11.89
CA SER A 13 -22.47 11.69 12.90
C SER A 13 -21.69 12.22 14.10
N LEU A 14 -20.67 13.04 13.90
CA LEU A 14 -19.91 13.66 14.99
C LEU A 14 -20.78 14.60 15.83
N VAL A 15 -21.59 15.43 15.17
CA VAL A 15 -22.51 16.36 15.83
C VAL A 15 -23.57 15.60 16.62
N ASP A 16 -24.15 14.55 16.06
CA ASP A 16 -25.17 13.71 16.71
C ASP A 16 -24.61 13.00 17.96
N LEU A 17 -23.32 12.67 17.94
CA LEU A 17 -22.58 12.11 19.08
C LEU A 17 -22.15 13.18 20.11
N GLY A 18 -22.47 14.45 19.88
CA GLY A 18 -22.14 15.56 20.79
C GLY A 18 -20.73 16.13 20.61
N TYR A 19 -20.01 15.76 19.57
CA TYR A 19 -18.71 16.36 19.25
C TYR A 19 -18.88 17.61 18.41
N LYS A 20 -18.28 18.73 18.84
CA LYS A 20 -18.25 19.98 18.08
C LYS A 20 -16.86 20.18 17.50
N PRO A 21 -16.65 20.06 16.18
CA PRO A 21 -15.38 20.40 15.54
C PRO A 21 -15.01 21.87 15.78
N ALA A 22 -13.73 22.16 16.01
CA ALA A 22 -13.23 23.54 16.17
C ALA A 22 -13.40 24.37 14.90
N ALA A 23 -13.36 23.71 13.74
CA ALA A 23 -13.64 24.30 12.44
C ALA A 23 -13.87 23.22 11.39
N TYR A 24 -14.56 23.60 10.30
CA TYR A 24 -14.65 22.83 9.08
C TYR A 24 -13.98 23.63 7.95
N VAL A 25 -13.04 22.98 7.26
CA VAL A 25 -12.24 23.61 6.20
C VAL A 25 -12.46 22.83 4.91
N ASP A 26 -13.00 23.49 3.90
CA ASP A 26 -13.25 22.91 2.58
C ASP A 26 -12.49 23.69 1.50
N ALA A 27 -11.69 22.97 0.77
CA ALA A 27 -10.90 23.55 -0.31
C ALA A 27 -11.73 23.92 -1.55
N ARG A 28 -12.94 23.37 -1.70
CA ARG A 28 -13.86 23.71 -2.79
C ARG A 28 -14.41 25.12 -2.64
N ASN A 29 -14.81 25.74 -3.76
CA ASN A 29 -15.45 27.04 -3.74
C ASN A 29 -16.92 26.93 -3.33
N GLN A 30 -17.53 28.07 -2.96
CA GLN A 30 -18.91 28.09 -2.46
C GLN A 30 -19.93 27.49 -3.41
N THR A 31 -19.73 27.59 -4.72
CA THR A 31 -20.62 27.07 -5.76
C THR A 31 -20.54 25.55 -5.92
N GLU A 32 -19.50 24.91 -5.33
CA GLU A 32 -19.26 23.48 -5.39
C GLU A 32 -19.68 22.76 -4.10
N ILE A 33 -20.19 23.52 -3.11
CA ILE A 33 -20.51 23.03 -1.78
C ILE A 33 -22.03 22.92 -1.63
N GLU A 34 -22.46 21.80 -1.10
CA GLU A 34 -23.85 21.46 -0.87
C GLU A 34 -24.49 22.37 0.19
N ASN A 35 -25.72 22.85 -0.05
CA ASN A 35 -26.46 23.68 0.91
C ASN A 35 -26.64 22.99 2.26
N GLU A 36 -26.91 21.68 2.24
CA GLU A 36 -27.09 20.86 3.43
C GLU A 36 -25.88 20.90 4.38
N LEU A 37 -24.66 20.96 3.84
CA LEU A 37 -23.44 21.13 4.63
C LEU A 37 -23.41 22.49 5.32
N SER A 38 -23.72 23.55 4.58
CA SER A 38 -23.72 24.93 5.10
C SER A 38 -24.72 25.07 6.23
N GLU A 39 -25.96 24.56 6.05
CA GLU A 39 -27.01 24.56 7.06
C GLU A 39 -26.63 23.78 8.33
N CYS A 40 -26.01 22.62 8.16
CA CYS A 40 -25.53 21.80 9.29
C CYS A 40 -24.48 22.54 10.12
N LEU A 41 -23.52 23.20 9.47
CA LEU A 41 -22.46 23.95 10.13
C LEU A 41 -22.99 25.19 10.87
N GLU A 42 -23.89 25.96 10.22
CA GLU A 42 -24.52 27.13 10.82
C GLU A 42 -25.38 26.76 12.05
N LYS A 43 -26.23 25.73 11.93
CA LYS A 43 -27.09 25.23 13.03
C LYS A 43 -26.27 24.84 14.26
N ASN A 44 -25.07 24.34 14.09
CA ASN A 44 -24.23 23.86 15.18
C ASN A 44 -23.13 24.86 15.57
N ASP A 45 -23.17 26.08 15.03
CA ASP A 45 -22.20 27.14 15.29
C ASP A 45 -20.74 26.64 15.14
N ILE A 46 -20.46 25.99 13.98
CA ILE A 46 -19.14 25.48 13.60
C ILE A 46 -18.54 26.43 12.59
N PRO A 47 -17.36 27.03 12.85
CA PRO A 47 -16.67 27.91 11.91
C PRO A 47 -16.41 27.20 10.58
N PHE A 48 -16.78 27.82 9.45
CA PHE A 48 -16.67 27.25 8.13
C PHE A 48 -15.75 28.10 7.24
N TYR A 49 -14.65 27.50 6.77
CA TYR A 49 -13.69 28.13 5.89
C TYR A 49 -13.75 27.49 4.50
N LYS A 50 -14.36 28.22 3.54
CA LYS A 50 -14.57 27.80 2.15
C LYS A 50 -13.40 28.25 1.27
N GLY A 51 -12.98 27.41 0.32
CA GLY A 51 -11.83 27.71 -0.55
C GLY A 51 -10.51 27.82 0.20
N ALA A 52 -10.42 27.22 1.39
CA ALA A 52 -9.25 27.29 2.25
C ALA A 52 -8.49 25.95 2.28
N GLU A 53 -7.19 26.03 2.48
CA GLU A 53 -6.30 24.87 2.53
C GLU A 53 -5.53 24.84 3.85
N VAL A 54 -5.23 23.63 4.34
CA VAL A 54 -4.34 23.46 5.50
C VAL A 54 -2.91 23.71 5.05
N GLU A 55 -2.23 24.65 5.69
CA GLU A 55 -0.82 24.95 5.42
C GLU A 55 0.13 24.13 6.29
N GLY A 56 -0.23 23.92 7.56
CA GLY A 56 0.58 23.14 8.48
C GLY A 56 -0.06 22.94 9.84
N CYS A 57 0.60 22.16 10.66
CA CYS A 57 0.24 21.93 12.04
C CYS A 57 1.43 22.25 12.95
N ASP A 58 1.16 22.85 14.09
CA ASP A 58 2.14 23.10 15.15
C ASP A 58 1.86 22.19 16.33
N GLY A 59 2.91 21.76 17.01
CA GLY A 59 2.86 20.91 18.19
C GLY A 59 4.17 20.16 18.38
N ASN A 60 4.33 19.47 19.49
CA ASN A 60 5.53 18.68 19.77
C ASN A 60 5.19 17.18 19.85
N LYS A 61 4.47 16.78 20.91
CA LYS A 61 4.01 15.38 21.07
C LYS A 61 2.64 15.14 20.46
N GLU A 62 1.87 16.18 20.32
CA GLU A 62 0.51 16.20 19.78
C GLU A 62 0.28 17.49 19.01
N VAL A 63 -0.71 17.50 18.14
CA VAL A 63 -1.15 18.70 17.43
C VAL A 63 -1.73 19.68 18.46
N GLN A 64 -1.30 20.91 18.43
CA GLN A 64 -1.79 22.00 19.31
C GLN A 64 -2.55 23.05 18.52
N SER A 65 -2.14 23.30 17.29
CA SER A 65 -2.83 24.21 16.40
C SER A 65 -2.63 23.84 14.93
N ILE A 66 -3.54 24.34 14.12
CA ILE A 66 -3.57 24.12 12.66
C ILE A 66 -3.60 25.47 12.00
N SER A 67 -2.69 25.71 11.06
CA SER A 67 -2.67 26.91 10.22
C SER A 67 -3.36 26.62 8.90
N ILE A 68 -4.37 27.42 8.58
CA ILE A 68 -5.08 27.36 7.30
C ILE A 68 -4.82 28.64 6.51
N ARG A 69 -4.76 28.50 5.19
CA ARG A 69 -4.70 29.62 4.25
C ARG A 69 -6.08 29.83 3.64
N SER A 70 -6.64 30.99 3.84
CA SER A 70 -7.91 31.38 3.24
C SER A 70 -7.77 31.60 1.72
N ASN A 71 -8.88 31.65 1.00
CA ASN A 71 -8.92 32.01 -0.42
C ASN A 71 -8.41 33.44 -0.72
N LYS A 72 -8.33 34.32 0.30
CA LYS A 72 -7.75 35.65 0.22
C LYS A 72 -6.23 35.67 0.52
N GLY A 73 -5.64 34.51 0.84
CA GLY A 73 -4.22 34.40 1.17
C GLY A 73 -3.90 34.65 2.64
N GLU A 74 -4.88 34.94 3.48
CA GLU A 74 -4.68 35.15 4.92
C GLU A 74 -4.41 33.84 5.65
N ILE A 75 -3.47 33.82 6.60
CA ILE A 75 -3.18 32.69 7.45
C ILE A 75 -3.99 32.83 8.75
N ILE A 76 -4.81 31.83 9.02
CA ILE A 76 -5.65 31.75 10.20
C ILE A 76 -5.19 30.57 11.04
N LYS A 77 -4.94 30.79 12.33
CA LYS A 77 -4.52 29.75 13.27
C LYS A 77 -5.72 29.26 14.10
N ILE A 78 -5.94 27.98 14.09
CA ILE A 78 -7.03 27.28 14.78
C ILE A 78 -6.42 26.36 15.85
N ASN A 79 -6.80 26.55 17.11
CA ASN A 79 -6.38 25.65 18.19
C ASN A 79 -7.18 24.36 18.11
N SER A 80 -6.48 23.23 17.96
CA SER A 80 -7.08 21.90 17.93
C SER A 80 -6.02 20.86 18.23
N SER A 81 -6.40 19.80 18.92
CA SER A 81 -5.54 18.65 19.22
C SER A 81 -5.57 17.56 18.14
N MET A 82 -6.43 17.71 17.14
CA MET A 82 -6.59 16.71 16.07
C MET A 82 -6.92 17.39 14.73
N LEU A 83 -6.30 16.92 13.65
CA LEU A 83 -6.67 17.25 12.29
C LEU A 83 -7.20 16.01 11.58
N CYS A 84 -8.49 16.03 11.21
CA CYS A 84 -9.09 15.04 10.34
C CYS A 84 -8.98 15.49 8.88
N VAL A 85 -8.56 14.60 8.00
CA VAL A 85 -8.36 14.92 6.57
C VAL A 85 -9.11 13.91 5.71
N SER A 86 -9.84 14.41 4.70
CA SER A 86 -10.45 13.58 3.67
C SER A 86 -10.05 14.09 2.29
N GLY A 87 -9.28 13.30 1.56
CA GLY A 87 -8.79 13.63 0.21
C GLY A 87 -9.67 13.10 -0.93
N GLY A 88 -10.77 12.43 -0.60
CA GLY A 88 -11.69 11.83 -1.58
C GLY A 88 -11.71 10.30 -1.53
N ILE A 89 -12.34 9.71 -2.52
CA ILE A 89 -12.51 8.27 -2.67
C ILE A 89 -11.82 7.83 -3.96
N ASN A 90 -11.14 6.69 -3.88
CA ASN A 90 -10.47 6.08 -5.02
C ASN A 90 -11.07 4.68 -5.28
N PRO A 91 -11.49 4.34 -6.51
CA PRO A 91 -11.93 3.00 -6.86
C PRO A 91 -10.85 1.96 -6.56
N ASP A 92 -11.22 0.85 -5.93
CA ASP A 92 -10.31 -0.25 -5.69
C ASP A 92 -10.20 -1.16 -6.93
N ILE A 93 -9.37 -0.72 -7.87
CA ILE A 93 -9.17 -1.38 -9.17
C ILE A 93 -8.11 -2.48 -9.15
N HIS A 94 -7.61 -2.87 -7.98
CA HIS A 94 -6.47 -3.79 -7.86
C HIS A 94 -6.73 -5.14 -8.53
N LEU A 95 -7.85 -5.79 -8.22
CA LEU A 95 -8.20 -7.09 -8.83
C LEU A 95 -8.40 -6.98 -10.35
N PHE A 96 -9.00 -5.88 -10.81
CA PHE A 96 -9.20 -5.64 -12.22
C PHE A 96 -7.87 -5.52 -12.97
N THR A 97 -6.92 -4.73 -12.44
CA THR A 97 -5.60 -4.55 -13.06
C THR A 97 -4.70 -5.77 -12.91
N GLN A 98 -4.81 -6.52 -11.81
CA GLN A 98 -4.12 -7.82 -11.65
C GLN A 98 -4.57 -8.83 -12.71
N SER A 99 -5.84 -8.78 -13.14
CA SER A 99 -6.35 -9.55 -14.27
C SER A 99 -5.99 -8.99 -15.64
N LYS A 100 -5.06 -8.02 -15.72
CA LYS A 100 -4.61 -7.31 -16.93
C LYS A 100 -5.66 -6.42 -17.58
N GLY A 101 -6.70 -6.03 -16.87
CA GLY A 101 -7.66 -5.04 -17.34
C GLY A 101 -7.01 -3.66 -17.49
N LEU A 102 -7.37 -2.96 -18.56
CA LEU A 102 -6.90 -1.60 -18.82
C LEU A 102 -7.78 -0.60 -18.09
N VAL A 103 -7.15 0.47 -17.62
CA VAL A 103 -7.83 1.54 -16.89
C VAL A 103 -7.70 2.86 -17.63
N LYS A 104 -8.67 3.75 -17.41
CA LYS A 104 -8.63 5.12 -17.94
C LYS A 104 -8.80 6.14 -16.82
N TRP A 105 -8.17 7.30 -17.02
CA TRP A 105 -8.33 8.45 -16.14
C TRP A 105 -9.69 9.11 -16.33
N ASP A 106 -10.33 9.44 -15.22
CA ASP A 106 -11.58 10.21 -15.18
C ASP A 106 -11.33 11.57 -14.55
N GLU A 107 -11.45 12.64 -15.34
CA GLU A 107 -11.16 14.02 -14.93
C GLU A 107 -12.17 14.57 -13.89
N LYS A 108 -13.39 14.04 -13.83
CA LYS A 108 -14.39 14.47 -12.86
C LYS A 108 -14.20 13.83 -11.50
N LEU A 109 -13.81 12.57 -11.50
CA LEU A 109 -13.58 11.80 -10.27
C LEU A 109 -12.14 11.91 -9.77
N LEU A 110 -11.21 12.46 -10.59
CA LEU A 110 -9.79 12.55 -10.33
C LEU A 110 -9.17 11.19 -9.94
N THR A 111 -9.53 10.16 -10.70
CA THR A 111 -9.10 8.79 -10.43
C THR A 111 -9.05 7.93 -11.70
N PHE A 112 -8.34 6.81 -11.61
CA PHE A 112 -8.42 5.76 -12.63
C PHE A 112 -9.62 4.85 -12.36
N LYS A 113 -10.34 4.50 -13.42
CA LYS A 113 -11.43 3.52 -13.36
C LYS A 113 -11.27 2.45 -14.44
N PRO A 114 -11.89 1.26 -14.27
CA PRO A 114 -11.87 0.20 -15.27
C PRO A 114 -12.35 0.69 -16.63
N ASP A 115 -11.65 0.25 -17.68
CA ASP A 115 -12.02 0.53 -19.07
C ASP A 115 -12.23 -0.77 -19.85
N THR A 116 -11.15 -1.41 -20.29
CA THR A 116 -11.23 -2.61 -21.11
C THR A 116 -10.76 -3.82 -20.31
N PRO A 117 -11.65 -4.80 -20.05
CA PRO A 117 -11.27 -6.02 -19.36
C PRO A 117 -10.44 -6.94 -20.27
N PHE A 118 -9.45 -7.61 -19.72
CA PHE A 118 -8.69 -8.66 -20.43
C PHE A 118 -9.40 -10.02 -20.34
N GLN A 119 -10.07 -10.28 -19.23
CA GLN A 119 -10.87 -11.48 -19.00
C GLN A 119 -12.36 -11.13 -19.02
N ASN A 120 -13.24 -12.13 -19.01
CA ASN A 120 -14.68 -11.93 -18.87
C ASN A 120 -15.01 -11.38 -17.47
N THR A 121 -14.78 -10.10 -17.28
CA THR A 121 -14.96 -9.39 -16.02
C THR A 121 -15.91 -8.21 -16.21
N ILE A 122 -16.85 -8.08 -15.32
CA ILE A 122 -17.77 -6.94 -15.24
C ILE A 122 -17.50 -6.23 -13.92
N THR A 123 -17.28 -4.93 -13.98
CA THR A 123 -17.11 -4.06 -12.81
C THR A 123 -18.38 -3.23 -12.60
N LEU A 124 -18.79 -3.05 -11.34
CA LEU A 124 -20.03 -2.37 -10.94
C LEU A 124 -19.78 -1.53 -9.69
N GLY A 125 -20.60 -0.49 -9.51
CA GLY A 125 -20.59 0.34 -8.32
C GLY A 125 -19.29 1.12 -8.12
N SER A 126 -18.79 1.20 -6.89
CA SER A 126 -17.63 2.02 -6.53
C SER A 126 -16.34 1.65 -7.29
N VAL A 127 -16.16 0.39 -7.68
CA VAL A 127 -15.01 -0.03 -8.53
C VAL A 127 -15.09 0.62 -9.92
N SER A 128 -16.29 0.86 -10.44
CA SER A 128 -16.52 1.59 -11.71
C SER A 128 -16.53 3.11 -11.55
N GLY A 129 -16.28 3.63 -10.34
CA GLY A 129 -16.36 5.04 -10.02
C GLY A 129 -17.80 5.53 -9.80
N ASN A 130 -18.76 4.63 -9.59
CA ASN A 130 -20.14 4.97 -9.28
C ASN A 130 -20.38 4.84 -7.77
N TYR A 131 -20.48 5.98 -7.10
CA TYR A 131 -20.66 6.05 -5.63
C TYR A 131 -22.12 6.27 -5.22
N ASN A 132 -23.04 6.33 -6.20
CA ASN A 132 -24.47 6.46 -5.97
C ASN A 132 -25.14 5.09 -5.97
N TYR A 133 -25.88 4.77 -4.92
CA TYR A 133 -26.51 3.46 -4.75
C TYR A 133 -27.63 3.19 -5.77
N GLU A 134 -28.41 4.19 -6.15
CA GLU A 134 -29.47 4.03 -7.14
C GLU A 134 -28.89 3.70 -8.52
N LYS A 135 -27.86 4.46 -8.95
CA LYS A 135 -27.15 4.20 -10.21
C LYS A 135 -26.46 2.83 -10.17
N THR A 136 -25.90 2.43 -9.03
CA THR A 136 -25.31 1.09 -8.87
C THR A 136 -26.36 -0.01 -9.01
N ASN A 137 -27.55 0.20 -8.45
CA ASN A 137 -28.66 -0.75 -8.57
C ASN A 137 -29.15 -0.90 -10.03
N GLU A 138 -29.22 0.21 -10.76
CA GLU A 138 -29.51 0.19 -12.20
C GLU A 138 -28.43 -0.55 -12.99
N GLU A 139 -27.16 -0.32 -12.71
CA GLU A 139 -26.04 -1.03 -13.33
C GLU A 139 -26.13 -2.55 -13.09
N ILE A 140 -26.42 -2.96 -11.85
CA ILE A 140 -26.58 -4.37 -11.47
C ILE A 140 -27.71 -4.99 -12.29
N ASN A 141 -28.89 -4.39 -12.29
CA ASN A 141 -30.05 -4.92 -12.99
C ASN A 141 -29.79 -5.05 -14.49
N ASN A 142 -29.23 -4.03 -15.12
CA ASN A 142 -28.91 -4.04 -16.54
C ASN A 142 -27.91 -5.17 -16.89
N LYS A 143 -26.88 -5.39 -16.03
CA LYS A 143 -25.89 -6.44 -16.27
C LYS A 143 -26.39 -7.84 -15.98
N LEU A 144 -27.21 -8.03 -14.95
CA LEU A 144 -27.81 -9.33 -14.65
C LEU A 144 -28.80 -9.75 -15.75
N THR A 145 -29.57 -8.81 -16.27
CA THR A 145 -30.47 -9.05 -17.42
C THR A 145 -29.65 -9.44 -18.66
N PHE A 146 -28.57 -8.73 -18.95
CA PHE A 146 -27.67 -9.06 -20.05
C PHE A 146 -27.06 -10.47 -19.92
N LEU A 147 -26.71 -10.86 -18.70
CA LEU A 147 -26.14 -12.20 -18.42
C LEU A 147 -27.21 -13.29 -18.35
N LYS A 148 -28.48 -12.97 -18.47
CA LYS A 148 -29.63 -13.90 -18.31
C LYS A 148 -29.62 -14.68 -16.99
N VAL A 149 -29.11 -14.04 -15.93
CA VAL A 149 -29.02 -14.67 -14.61
C VAL A 149 -30.31 -14.48 -13.80
N LYS A 150 -31.09 -13.45 -14.10
CA LYS A 150 -32.28 -13.11 -13.33
C LYS A 150 -33.36 -12.43 -14.18
N ASP A 151 -34.62 -12.79 -13.94
CA ASP A 151 -35.80 -12.15 -14.56
C ASP A 151 -36.44 -11.08 -13.65
N GLU A 152 -36.09 -11.06 -12.35
CA GLU A 152 -36.60 -10.11 -11.37
C GLU A 152 -35.62 -8.99 -11.06
N GLU A 153 -36.14 -7.76 -11.00
CA GLU A 153 -35.37 -6.57 -10.66
C GLU A 153 -34.97 -6.54 -9.18
N ILE A 154 -33.67 -6.29 -8.91
CA ILE A 154 -33.19 -6.06 -7.55
C ILE A 154 -33.43 -4.59 -7.21
N ARG A 155 -34.21 -4.30 -6.18
CA ARG A 155 -34.42 -2.94 -5.68
C ARG A 155 -33.88 -2.78 -4.28
N ILE A 156 -32.80 -2.01 -4.17
CA ILE A 156 -32.23 -1.59 -2.89
C ILE A 156 -32.73 -0.16 -2.65
N LYS A 157 -33.58 0.02 -1.65
CA LYS A 157 -34.08 1.35 -1.26
C LYS A 157 -33.04 2.01 -0.35
N ILE A 158 -32.22 2.87 -0.91
CA ILE A 158 -31.31 3.73 -0.16
C ILE A 158 -31.51 5.14 -0.71
N ASN A 159 -31.92 6.05 0.16
CA ASN A 159 -32.06 7.47 -0.20
C ASN A 159 -30.67 8.12 -0.15
N ASP A 160 -29.91 7.96 -1.20
CA ASP A 160 -28.64 8.67 -1.37
C ASP A 160 -28.65 9.36 -2.74
N THR A 161 -28.92 10.65 -2.72
CA THR A 161 -29.04 11.50 -3.91
C THR A 161 -27.79 12.33 -4.17
N ASN A 162 -26.76 12.22 -3.32
CA ASN A 162 -25.59 13.09 -3.40
C ASN A 162 -24.66 12.67 -4.55
N GLU A 163 -24.37 13.58 -5.46
CA GLU A 163 -23.32 13.40 -6.44
C GLU A 163 -21.95 13.62 -5.78
N PHE A 164 -21.01 12.74 -6.08
CA PHE A 164 -19.64 12.89 -5.62
C PHE A 164 -18.97 14.06 -6.34
N SER A 165 -18.50 15.04 -5.57
CA SER A 165 -17.76 16.21 -6.04
C SER A 165 -16.38 16.25 -5.36
N VAL A 166 -15.33 16.49 -6.13
CA VAL A 166 -13.95 16.56 -5.64
C VAL A 166 -13.19 17.66 -6.36
N LYS A 167 -12.36 18.41 -5.61
CA LYS A 167 -11.42 19.39 -6.15
C LYS A 167 -10.01 18.83 -6.18
N GLU A 168 -9.30 19.08 -7.29
CA GLU A 168 -7.91 18.67 -7.45
C GLU A 168 -6.97 19.40 -6.47
N ILE A 169 -6.38 18.66 -5.54
CA ILE A 169 -5.34 19.12 -4.62
C ILE A 169 -4.38 17.96 -4.35
N TRP A 170 -3.20 18.01 -4.94
CA TRP A 170 -2.17 17.00 -4.73
C TRP A 170 -1.17 17.38 -3.64
N GLU A 171 -0.93 18.67 -3.48
CA GLU A 171 -0.05 19.23 -2.45
C GLU A 171 -0.54 20.61 -2.08
N THR A 172 -0.74 20.91 -0.81
CA THR A 172 -1.09 22.26 -0.34
C THR A 172 0.13 23.19 -0.42
N LYS A 173 -0.11 24.46 -0.68
CA LYS A 173 0.95 25.46 -0.73
C LYS A 173 1.45 25.76 0.68
N GLN A 174 2.76 25.74 0.85
CA GLN A 174 3.44 26.14 2.09
C GLN A 174 4.44 27.23 1.76
N GLU A 175 4.21 28.46 2.23
CA GLU A 175 5.15 29.55 2.01
C GLU A 175 6.34 29.52 2.97
N ASN A 176 6.12 29.11 4.21
CA ASN A 176 7.14 29.07 5.27
C ASN A 176 7.65 27.64 5.52
N LYS A 177 8.11 26.95 4.48
CA LYS A 177 8.73 25.63 4.65
C LYS A 177 10.03 25.75 5.46
N SER A 178 10.02 25.27 6.71
CA SER A 178 11.28 24.91 7.35
C SER A 178 11.93 23.77 6.58
N ASN A 179 13.28 23.67 6.63
CA ASN A 179 14.01 22.54 6.01
C ASN A 179 13.58 21.18 6.57
N TRP A 180 12.90 21.16 7.70
CA TRP A 180 12.40 19.98 8.41
C TRP A 180 10.95 19.62 8.09
N SER A 181 10.18 20.50 7.42
CA SER A 181 8.80 20.18 7.04
C SER A 181 8.78 19.10 5.98
N LYS A 182 8.00 18.04 6.23
CA LYS A 182 7.81 16.92 5.33
C LYS A 182 6.36 16.86 4.87
N SER A 183 6.14 16.66 3.56
CA SER A 183 4.83 16.38 3.00
C SER A 183 4.82 14.90 2.64
N PHE A 184 4.29 14.06 3.53
CA PHE A 184 4.19 12.62 3.32
C PHE A 184 3.14 12.29 2.27
N ILE A 185 3.48 11.38 1.39
CA ILE A 185 2.60 10.80 0.38
C ILE A 185 2.27 9.36 0.73
N ASP A 186 3.28 8.58 1.05
CA ASP A 186 3.16 7.19 1.46
C ASP A 186 3.58 7.06 2.93
N LEU A 187 2.57 6.88 3.79
CA LEU A 187 2.79 6.76 5.23
C LEU A 187 3.33 5.39 5.64
N HIS A 188 3.17 4.36 4.80
CA HIS A 188 3.72 3.03 5.07
C HIS A 188 5.22 2.96 4.86
N ASN A 189 5.72 3.72 3.87
CA ASN A 189 7.12 3.68 3.47
C ASN A 189 7.84 5.01 3.73
N ASP A 190 7.21 5.95 4.46
CA ASP A 190 7.75 7.28 4.78
C ASP A 190 8.18 8.11 3.55
N VAL A 191 7.54 7.88 2.40
CA VAL A 191 7.87 8.61 1.17
C VAL A 191 7.23 9.99 1.18
N THR A 192 8.02 11.00 0.84
CA THR A 192 7.63 12.40 0.79
C THR A 192 7.60 12.94 -0.64
N THR A 193 7.05 14.15 -0.82
CA THR A 193 7.12 14.87 -2.11
C THR A 193 8.55 15.17 -2.53
N LYS A 194 9.48 15.31 -1.57
CA LYS A 194 10.90 15.54 -1.86
C LYS A 194 11.54 14.30 -2.49
N ASP A 195 11.17 13.10 -2.03
CA ASP A 195 11.70 11.85 -2.56
C ASP A 195 11.24 11.62 -4.01
N LEU A 196 9.99 11.97 -4.35
CA LEU A 196 9.52 11.92 -5.74
C LEU A 196 10.27 12.91 -6.62
N LYS A 197 10.50 14.14 -6.13
CA LYS A 197 11.30 15.16 -6.85
C LYS A 197 12.73 14.69 -7.09
N GLN A 198 13.35 14.11 -6.05
CA GLN A 198 14.71 13.57 -6.15
C GLN A 198 14.79 12.43 -7.17
N ALA A 199 13.85 11.49 -7.14
CA ALA A 199 13.79 10.41 -8.10
C ALA A 199 13.73 10.91 -9.55
N ILE A 200 12.91 11.93 -9.82
CA ILE A 200 12.81 12.52 -11.16
C ILE A 200 14.10 13.22 -11.57
N LEU A 201 14.76 13.94 -10.66
CA LEU A 201 16.05 14.58 -10.92
C LEU A 201 17.15 13.56 -11.23
N GLU A 202 17.08 12.36 -10.68
CA GLU A 202 17.99 11.25 -10.95
C GLU A 202 17.63 10.45 -12.21
N GLY A 203 16.58 10.86 -12.94
CA GLY A 203 16.20 10.26 -14.23
C GLY A 203 15.12 9.19 -14.15
N PHE A 204 14.51 8.96 -12.98
CA PHE A 204 13.40 8.00 -12.83
C PHE A 204 12.05 8.68 -13.14
N ASP A 205 11.84 9.06 -14.39
CA ASP A 205 10.64 9.77 -14.86
C ASP A 205 9.44 8.85 -15.17
N ARG A 206 9.66 7.53 -15.24
CA ARG A 206 8.60 6.55 -15.44
C ARG A 206 8.08 6.07 -14.08
N ILE A 207 6.77 6.09 -13.91
CA ILE A 207 6.14 5.81 -12.61
C ILE A 207 6.50 4.43 -12.03
N GLU A 208 6.65 3.40 -12.86
CA GLU A 208 7.08 2.07 -12.42
C GLU A 208 8.53 2.05 -11.89
N HIS A 209 9.42 2.86 -12.45
CA HIS A 209 10.79 2.98 -11.97
C HIS A 209 10.85 3.86 -10.72
N LEU A 210 10.14 4.99 -10.72
CA LEU A 210 10.02 5.88 -9.58
C LEU A 210 9.48 5.13 -8.35
N LYS A 211 8.43 4.31 -8.53
CA LYS A 211 7.89 3.43 -7.50
C LYS A 211 8.98 2.57 -6.83
N ARG A 212 9.84 1.94 -7.63
CA ARG A 212 10.90 1.05 -7.10
C ARG A 212 12.04 1.81 -6.46
N PHE A 213 12.41 2.96 -7.00
CA PHE A 213 13.47 3.80 -6.47
C PHE A 213 13.08 4.38 -5.10
N THR A 214 11.86 4.86 -4.94
CA THR A 214 11.36 5.51 -3.72
C THR A 214 10.66 4.58 -2.74
N THR A 215 10.34 3.35 -3.14
CA THR A 215 9.42 2.43 -2.46
C THR A 215 7.97 2.93 -2.37
N ASN A 216 7.64 4.03 -3.05
CA ASN A 216 6.29 4.58 -3.06
C ASN A 216 5.27 3.59 -3.59
N SER A 217 4.14 3.46 -2.93
CA SER A 217 3.05 2.55 -3.33
C SER A 217 3.46 1.06 -3.37
N MET A 218 4.43 0.68 -2.58
CA MET A 218 4.86 -0.71 -2.38
C MET A 218 4.29 -1.28 -1.06
N GLY A 219 4.58 -2.54 -0.80
CA GLY A 219 4.22 -3.19 0.45
C GLY A 219 2.75 -3.59 0.55
N THR A 220 2.21 -3.54 1.76
CA THR A 220 0.96 -4.20 2.12
C THR A 220 -0.29 -3.61 1.48
N ASP A 221 -0.34 -2.30 1.27
CA ASP A 221 -1.52 -1.64 0.67
C ASP A 221 -1.41 -1.45 -0.84
N GLN A 222 -0.22 -1.69 -1.43
CA GLN A 222 0.03 -1.53 -2.87
C GLN A 222 -0.43 -0.17 -3.41
N GLY A 223 -0.29 0.89 -2.62
CA GLY A 223 -0.60 2.26 -3.02
C GLY A 223 -2.09 2.61 -3.07
N LYS A 224 -2.96 1.88 -2.37
CA LYS A 224 -4.39 2.23 -2.28
C LYS A 224 -4.61 3.66 -1.79
N ILE A 225 -3.77 4.12 -0.86
CA ILE A 225 -3.84 5.47 -0.30
C ILE A 225 -2.93 6.45 -1.07
N SER A 226 -1.69 6.03 -1.38
CA SER A 226 -0.64 6.94 -1.87
C SER A 226 -0.59 7.13 -3.39
N SER A 227 -1.07 6.15 -4.17
CA SER A 227 -0.82 6.07 -5.61
C SER A 227 -1.31 7.28 -6.38
N ILE A 228 -2.58 7.68 -6.19
CA ILE A 228 -3.18 8.80 -6.95
C ILE A 228 -2.49 10.13 -6.63
N ASN A 229 -2.22 10.41 -5.35
CA ASN A 229 -1.52 11.62 -4.94
C ASN A 229 -0.12 11.70 -5.56
N SER A 230 0.58 10.56 -5.58
CA SER A 230 1.91 10.47 -6.20
C SER A 230 1.84 10.77 -7.70
N LEU A 231 0.87 10.19 -8.40
CA LEU A 231 0.67 10.43 -9.84
C LEU A 231 0.39 11.90 -10.14
N GLY A 232 -0.48 12.54 -9.35
CA GLY A 232 -0.78 13.97 -9.49
C GLY A 232 0.45 14.85 -9.28
N ILE A 233 1.27 14.56 -8.27
CA ILE A 233 2.51 15.30 -8.01
C ILE A 233 3.54 15.06 -9.12
N VAL A 234 3.74 13.81 -9.57
CA VAL A 234 4.65 13.47 -10.67
C VAL A 234 4.21 14.14 -11.97
N ALA A 235 2.91 14.10 -12.29
CA ALA A 235 2.36 14.79 -13.45
C ALA A 235 2.66 16.30 -13.45
N LYS A 236 2.48 16.92 -12.28
CA LYS A 236 2.79 18.35 -12.10
C LYS A 236 4.28 18.66 -12.28
N ILE A 237 5.18 17.83 -11.72
CA ILE A 237 6.64 18.04 -11.86
C ILE A 237 7.09 17.86 -13.30
N LEU A 238 6.56 16.84 -13.99
CA LEU A 238 6.91 16.53 -15.37
C LEU A 238 6.16 17.39 -16.39
N ASN A 239 5.25 18.25 -15.96
CA ASN A 239 4.34 19.04 -16.82
C ASN A 239 3.59 18.16 -17.84
N LYS A 240 3.03 17.05 -17.35
CA LYS A 240 2.25 16.07 -18.12
C LYS A 240 0.85 15.93 -17.52
N LYS A 241 -0.08 15.39 -18.31
CA LYS A 241 -1.37 14.95 -17.77
C LYS A 241 -1.20 13.67 -16.95
N ILE A 242 -2.05 13.43 -15.96
CA ILE A 242 -2.02 12.20 -15.15
C ILE A 242 -2.23 10.97 -16.04
N SER A 243 -3.09 11.06 -17.04
CA SER A 243 -3.31 10.01 -18.05
C SER A 243 -2.05 9.65 -18.84
N GLU A 244 -1.11 10.59 -19.03
CA GLU A 244 0.16 10.37 -19.73
C GLU A 244 1.24 9.77 -18.81
N VAL A 245 1.19 10.10 -17.51
CA VAL A 245 2.04 9.46 -16.49
C VAL A 245 1.66 8.00 -16.33
N GLY A 246 0.35 7.71 -16.45
CA GLY A 246 -0.20 6.37 -16.32
C GLY A 246 -0.36 5.93 -14.86
N THR A 247 -0.45 4.63 -14.64
CA THR A 247 -0.56 4.05 -13.29
C THR A 247 0.36 2.84 -13.16
N THR A 248 0.61 2.43 -11.92
CA THR A 248 1.43 1.24 -11.63
C THR A 248 0.57 -0.02 -11.64
N THR A 249 1.21 -1.14 -11.94
CA THR A 249 0.56 -2.46 -11.82
C THR A 249 0.56 -2.88 -10.35
N TYR A 250 -0.62 -3.20 -9.85
CA TYR A 250 -0.80 -3.71 -8.49
C TYR A 250 -0.44 -5.19 -8.42
N ARG A 251 0.27 -5.59 -7.36
CA ARG A 251 0.72 -6.96 -7.15
C ARG A 251 -0.12 -7.66 -6.09
N PRO A 252 -0.36 -8.98 -6.22
CA PRO A 252 -0.95 -9.75 -5.12
C PRO A 252 -0.01 -9.72 -3.88
N PRO A 253 -0.58 -9.90 -2.67
CA PRO A 253 -2.01 -10.13 -2.40
C PRO A 253 -2.84 -8.84 -2.48
N TYR A 254 -4.13 -8.99 -2.78
CA TYR A 254 -5.10 -7.88 -2.82
C TYR A 254 -5.27 -7.19 -1.46
N ALA A 255 -5.28 -7.96 -0.41
CA ALA A 255 -5.28 -7.50 0.98
C ALA A 255 -4.12 -8.13 1.74
N PRO A 256 -3.59 -7.47 2.78
CA PRO A 256 -2.56 -8.06 3.62
C PRO A 256 -3.00 -9.42 4.18
N LEU A 257 -2.13 -10.42 4.03
CA LEU A 257 -2.38 -11.77 4.53
C LEU A 257 -1.47 -12.06 5.72
N SER A 258 -2.04 -12.62 6.79
CA SER A 258 -1.23 -13.13 7.88
C SER A 258 -0.54 -14.44 7.49
N PHE A 259 0.61 -14.71 8.09
CA PHE A 259 1.29 -15.99 7.88
C PHE A 259 0.41 -17.19 8.25
N SER A 260 -0.43 -17.05 9.26
CA SER A 260 -1.37 -18.10 9.64
C SER A 260 -2.42 -18.39 8.56
N ALA A 261 -2.89 -17.36 7.83
CA ALA A 261 -3.81 -17.56 6.72
C ALA A 261 -3.12 -18.28 5.54
N ILE A 262 -1.85 -17.95 5.25
CA ILE A 262 -1.07 -18.60 4.20
C ILE A 262 -0.74 -20.04 4.59
N ALA A 263 -0.34 -20.26 5.84
CA ALA A 263 -0.02 -21.60 6.35
C ALA A 263 -1.23 -22.53 6.32
N GLY A 264 -2.44 -22.01 6.52
CA GLY A 264 -3.68 -22.80 6.52
C GLY A 264 -3.63 -23.91 7.56
N ARG A 265 -3.61 -25.17 7.11
CA ARG A 265 -3.50 -26.35 7.98
C ARG A 265 -2.06 -26.71 8.37
N SER A 266 -1.07 -26.09 7.72
CA SER A 266 0.35 -26.31 8.02
C SER A 266 0.72 -25.46 9.24
N THR A 267 0.70 -26.08 10.42
CA THR A 267 1.02 -25.44 11.69
C THR A 267 2.19 -26.19 12.34
N TYR A 268 2.93 -25.51 13.23
CA TYR A 268 4.09 -26.08 13.94
C TYR A 268 5.09 -26.71 12.97
N GLU A 269 5.36 -28.01 13.14
CA GLU A 269 6.30 -28.77 12.32
C GLU A 269 5.88 -28.87 10.85
N PHE A 270 4.58 -28.78 10.53
CA PHE A 270 4.11 -28.77 9.15
C PHE A 270 4.31 -27.40 8.48
N TYR A 271 4.34 -26.31 9.26
CA TYR A 271 4.61 -24.97 8.74
C TYR A 271 6.08 -24.75 8.43
N ASP A 272 6.94 -25.14 9.36
CA ASP A 272 8.41 -25.06 9.23
C ASP A 272 9.05 -26.40 9.55
N PRO A 273 8.98 -27.37 8.62
CA PRO A 273 9.48 -28.71 8.85
C PRO A 273 11.00 -28.72 8.96
N GLN A 274 11.50 -29.31 10.03
CA GLN A 274 12.92 -29.50 10.21
C GLN A 274 13.39 -30.74 9.43
N ARG A 275 14.19 -30.52 8.40
CA ARG A 275 14.78 -31.59 7.58
C ARG A 275 16.06 -32.11 8.22
N LYS A 276 16.23 -33.43 8.22
CA LYS A 276 17.39 -34.12 8.77
C LYS A 276 18.10 -34.88 7.66
N THR A 277 19.42 -34.96 7.75
CA THR A 277 20.20 -35.78 6.80
C THR A 277 20.00 -37.27 7.07
N PRO A 278 20.24 -38.15 6.10
CA PRO A 278 20.10 -39.62 6.31
C PRO A 278 20.95 -40.18 7.46
N ILE A 279 22.06 -39.51 7.79
CA ILE A 279 22.96 -39.96 8.87
C ILE A 279 22.85 -39.06 10.13
N HIS A 280 21.75 -38.36 10.31
CA HIS A 280 21.50 -37.43 11.42
C HIS A 280 21.73 -38.07 12.80
N GLU A 281 21.24 -39.30 13.00
CA GLU A 281 21.40 -40.07 14.25
C GLU A 281 22.88 -40.40 14.54
N TRP A 282 23.67 -40.61 13.50
CA TRP A 282 25.12 -40.80 13.66
C TRP A 282 25.80 -39.51 14.12
N HIS A 283 25.39 -38.37 13.58
CA HIS A 283 25.89 -37.05 14.03
C HIS A 283 25.57 -36.80 15.50
N ILE A 284 24.34 -37.10 15.94
CA ILE A 284 23.97 -37.02 17.37
C ILE A 284 24.91 -37.90 18.24
N LYS A 285 25.09 -39.18 17.86
CA LYS A 285 25.98 -40.11 18.60
C LYS A 285 27.42 -39.62 18.65
N LYS A 286 27.85 -38.86 17.66
CA LYS A 286 29.20 -38.25 17.60
C LYS A 286 29.27 -36.86 18.23
N LYS A 287 28.25 -36.45 18.98
CA LYS A 287 28.19 -35.15 19.69
C LYS A 287 28.29 -33.92 18.76
N ALA A 288 27.70 -34.02 17.58
CA ALA A 288 27.60 -32.88 16.69
C ALA A 288 26.77 -31.75 17.33
N VAL A 289 27.26 -30.55 17.21
CA VAL A 289 26.47 -29.33 17.39
C VAL A 289 25.86 -29.02 16.03
N PHE A 290 24.57 -28.72 16.02
CA PHE A 290 23.83 -28.49 14.78
C PHE A 290 23.60 -27.01 14.54
N GLU A 291 23.54 -26.64 13.27
CA GLU A 291 23.04 -25.36 12.78
C GLU A 291 21.81 -25.56 11.88
N ASP A 292 20.90 -24.59 11.87
CA ASP A 292 19.77 -24.57 10.97
C ASP A 292 20.14 -23.73 9.72
N VAL A 293 20.11 -24.39 8.54
CA VAL A 293 20.36 -23.75 7.25
C VAL A 293 19.11 -23.90 6.39
N GLY A 294 18.29 -22.86 6.37
CA GLY A 294 16.91 -22.96 5.93
C GLY A 294 16.18 -24.02 6.79
N GLN A 295 15.53 -24.96 6.15
CA GLN A 295 14.84 -26.05 6.85
C GLN A 295 15.75 -27.24 7.23
N TRP A 296 17.01 -27.22 6.84
CA TRP A 296 17.93 -28.30 7.10
C TRP A 296 18.65 -28.11 8.43
N ARG A 297 18.57 -29.13 9.28
CA ARG A 297 19.38 -29.26 10.48
C ARG A 297 20.63 -30.06 10.15
N ARG A 298 21.75 -29.37 9.99
CA ARG A 298 23.01 -29.99 9.59
C ARG A 298 24.06 -29.89 10.70
N PRO A 299 25.02 -30.85 10.78
CA PRO A 299 26.10 -30.73 11.72
C PRO A 299 27.00 -29.54 11.39
N TRP A 300 27.29 -28.74 12.38
CA TRP A 300 28.16 -27.58 12.28
C TRP A 300 29.59 -27.92 12.66
N TYR A 301 29.79 -28.50 13.88
CA TYR A 301 31.05 -29.02 14.36
C TYR A 301 30.80 -30.15 15.36
N PHE A 302 31.86 -30.90 15.71
CA PHE A 302 31.77 -32.04 16.64
C PHE A 302 32.56 -31.74 17.90
N LYS A 303 31.90 -31.73 19.06
CA LYS A 303 32.57 -31.55 20.36
C LYS A 303 33.37 -32.79 20.77
N LYS A 304 34.57 -32.57 21.27
CA LYS A 304 35.33 -33.61 21.95
C LYS A 304 34.82 -33.84 23.35
N ASP A 305 34.53 -32.78 24.09
CA ASP A 305 33.94 -32.77 25.43
C ASP A 305 33.05 -31.55 25.64
N GLU A 306 32.38 -31.45 26.78
CA GLU A 306 31.41 -30.38 27.08
C GLU A 306 32.06 -29.00 27.25
N LEU A 307 33.33 -28.93 27.57
CA LEU A 307 34.07 -27.69 27.79
C LEU A 307 34.68 -27.12 26.51
N GLU A 308 34.76 -27.93 25.45
CA GLU A 308 35.29 -27.47 24.16
C GLU A 308 34.41 -26.42 23.51
N THR A 309 34.97 -25.24 23.29
CA THR A 309 34.31 -24.15 22.58
C THR A 309 34.27 -24.43 21.08
N MET A 310 33.36 -23.75 20.36
CA MET A 310 33.26 -23.81 18.89
C MET A 310 34.60 -23.53 18.22
N HIS A 311 35.30 -22.48 18.63
CA HIS A 311 36.60 -22.09 18.04
C HIS A 311 37.65 -23.19 18.23
N GLN A 312 37.70 -23.80 19.39
CA GLN A 312 38.67 -24.91 19.67
C GLN A 312 38.32 -26.12 18.81
N ALA A 313 37.04 -26.49 18.70
CA ALA A 313 36.58 -27.59 17.87
C ALA A 313 36.95 -27.35 16.39
N VAL A 314 36.62 -26.18 15.86
CA VAL A 314 36.93 -25.80 14.46
C VAL A 314 38.40 -25.83 14.17
N GLN A 315 39.26 -25.28 15.07
CA GLN A 315 40.72 -25.32 14.91
C GLN A 315 41.24 -26.75 14.91
N ARG A 316 40.73 -27.60 15.82
CA ARG A 316 41.10 -29.02 15.89
C ARG A 316 40.67 -29.79 14.63
N GLU A 317 39.45 -29.61 14.17
CA GLU A 317 38.93 -30.28 12.98
C GLU A 317 39.68 -29.82 11.72
N SER A 318 39.91 -28.54 11.57
CA SER A 318 40.68 -28.00 10.44
C SER A 318 42.11 -28.52 10.42
N LYS A 319 42.80 -28.58 11.58
CA LYS A 319 44.14 -29.14 11.68
C LYS A 319 44.17 -30.63 11.35
N GLN A 320 43.16 -31.39 11.88
CA GLN A 320 43.06 -32.81 11.65
C GLN A 320 42.83 -33.13 10.15
N THR A 321 41.95 -32.37 9.48
CA THR A 321 41.69 -32.55 8.06
C THR A 321 42.92 -32.30 7.20
N ARG A 322 43.80 -31.35 7.58
CA ARG A 322 45.05 -31.05 6.87
C ARG A 322 46.15 -32.11 7.13
N GLN A 323 46.14 -32.74 8.27
CA GLN A 323 47.16 -33.71 8.64
C GLN A 323 46.80 -35.14 8.22
N THR A 324 45.51 -35.44 8.11
CA THR A 324 45.01 -36.80 7.79
C THR A 324 43.92 -36.71 6.74
N ALA A 325 42.66 -36.93 7.11
CA ALA A 325 41.49 -36.83 6.23
C ALA A 325 40.28 -36.27 6.98
N GLY A 326 39.43 -35.56 6.26
CA GLY A 326 38.15 -35.07 6.74
C GLY A 326 36.97 -35.73 5.98
N ILE A 327 35.84 -35.87 6.67
CA ILE A 327 34.59 -36.33 6.09
C ILE A 327 33.55 -35.24 6.25
N LEU A 328 32.88 -34.88 5.19
CA LEU A 328 31.81 -33.90 5.15
C LEU A 328 30.47 -34.54 4.78
N ASP A 329 29.44 -34.29 5.56
CA ASP A 329 28.06 -34.63 5.16
C ASP A 329 27.53 -33.63 4.15
N GLY A 330 27.60 -33.95 2.88
CA GLY A 330 27.10 -33.15 1.78
C GLY A 330 25.60 -33.39 1.44
N SER A 331 24.85 -34.07 2.29
CA SER A 331 23.45 -34.45 2.00
C SER A 331 22.50 -33.26 1.79
N THR A 332 22.85 -32.10 2.33
CA THR A 332 22.05 -30.87 2.17
C THR A 332 22.34 -30.09 0.89
N LEU A 333 23.43 -30.43 0.20
CA LEU A 333 23.82 -29.75 -1.04
C LEU A 333 23.03 -30.29 -2.22
N GLY A 334 22.84 -29.46 -3.24
CA GLY A 334 22.22 -29.85 -4.50
C GLY A 334 23.03 -30.95 -5.21
N LYS A 335 22.35 -31.93 -5.80
CA LYS A 335 22.95 -32.96 -6.63
C LYS A 335 22.50 -32.74 -8.04
N ILE A 336 23.45 -32.62 -8.98
CA ILE A 336 23.21 -32.48 -10.40
C ILE A 336 23.79 -33.70 -11.08
N GLU A 337 22.98 -34.46 -11.78
CA GLU A 337 23.40 -35.60 -12.56
C GLU A 337 23.43 -35.21 -14.05
N ILE A 338 24.57 -35.38 -14.69
CA ILE A 338 24.74 -35.16 -16.13
C ILE A 338 25.03 -36.50 -16.78
N LYS A 339 24.14 -36.89 -17.72
CA LYS A 339 24.21 -38.19 -18.42
C LYS A 339 24.38 -37.94 -19.92
N GLY A 340 25.14 -38.85 -20.55
CA GLY A 340 25.38 -38.89 -21.99
C GLY A 340 26.83 -39.18 -22.31
N LYS A 341 27.08 -39.63 -23.57
CA LYS A 341 28.44 -39.94 -24.01
C LYS A 341 29.38 -38.74 -23.99
N ASP A 342 28.83 -37.55 -24.12
CA ASP A 342 29.58 -36.29 -24.19
C ASP A 342 29.54 -35.51 -22.85
N ALA A 343 29.06 -36.17 -21.77
CA ALA A 343 28.89 -35.49 -20.45
C ALA A 343 30.21 -34.93 -19.89
N LEU A 344 31.30 -35.67 -20.05
CA LEU A 344 32.64 -35.23 -19.60
C LEU A 344 33.14 -34.03 -20.38
N GLU A 345 32.95 -34.04 -21.70
CA GLU A 345 33.35 -32.93 -22.61
C GLU A 345 32.56 -31.68 -22.29
N PHE A 346 31.23 -31.80 -22.10
CA PHE A 346 30.36 -30.71 -21.66
C PHE A 346 30.79 -30.08 -20.34
N MET A 347 31.25 -30.87 -19.39
CA MET A 347 31.71 -30.38 -18.08
C MET A 347 33.09 -29.71 -18.13
N ASN A 348 33.85 -29.88 -19.19
CA ASN A 348 35.17 -29.28 -19.36
C ASN A 348 35.15 -28.03 -20.29
N LEU A 349 33.98 -27.65 -20.81
CA LEU A 349 33.75 -26.38 -21.51
C LEU A 349 33.56 -25.21 -20.52
#